data_c457779b23936784355fbd54ff87ab9a
#
_entry.id   c457779b23936784355fbd54ff87ab9a
#
_cell.length_a   1.000
_cell.length_b   1.000
_cell.length_c   1.000
_cell.angle_alpha   90.00
_cell.angle_beta   90.00
_cell.angle_gamma   90.00
#
_symmetry.space_group_name_H-M   'P 1'
#
loop_
_entity.id
_entity.type
_entity.pdbx_description
1 polymer ?
#
loop_
_entity_poly.entity_id
_entity_poly.type
_entity_poly.pdbx_seq_one_letter_code
_entity_poly.pdbx_strand_id
1 'polypeptide(L)'
;MASHSFHARLDTLQQNRERQGSERAFKTQTSGICFSDNDYLGLSRHERVIASAQQALRDYGTGARAARLLAGPCPEHRLLEENLAQWKGTESALLFSSGYLTPLGVVPTLVSPGDTVLMERQAHACLFDGARLSGARIRLFDRKNLSELKKNLVSTRKLAPESRILIIVESLHSMDGDFAPLREIIGLKNEWEAWLLLDEAHAGGICGPAGAGLAAELDLIQQVEIQMGTMGKALGSSGGFVAATEKIIHVLMNEARTFLFGTALAPSSVQAAQTSLAILRSPEGDLLREKLAENITNFRSAFSTSVSGPIQPVLLGSNQLATKASAQLHSLGLDVPAIRTPTIPKGRARLRISLSARHSDKEIQQLSQALMALPKA
;
A
#
# COMPACT_ATOMS: atom_id res chain seq x y z
N MET A 1 -7.05 -14.59 41.94
CA MET A 1 -7.66 -13.37 41.38
C MET A 1 -6.73 -12.86 40.30
N ALA A 2 -7.22 -12.71 39.06
CA ALA A 2 -6.41 -12.13 37.98
C ALA A 2 -6.11 -10.68 38.35
N SER A 3 -4.83 -10.32 38.39
CA SER A 3 -4.41 -8.95 38.64
C SER A 3 -4.96 -8.01 37.55
N HIS A 4 -5.76 -7.03 37.98
CA HIS A 4 -6.31 -5.98 37.07
C HIS A 4 -5.28 -4.85 36.83
N SER A 5 -4.00 -5.05 37.18
CA SER A 5 -2.96 -4.03 37.01
C SER A 5 -2.51 -3.95 35.52
N PHE A 6 -2.22 -2.74 35.06
CA PHE A 6 -1.65 -2.53 33.71
C PHE A 6 -0.30 -3.24 33.58
N HIS A 7 0.53 -3.32 34.61
CA HIS A 7 1.80 -4.05 34.58
C HIS A 7 1.61 -5.54 34.30
N ALA A 8 0.71 -6.21 34.99
CA ALA A 8 0.41 -7.62 34.71
C ALA A 8 -0.07 -7.87 33.28
N ARG A 9 -0.84 -6.91 32.72
CA ARG A 9 -1.23 -6.96 31.29
C ARG A 9 -0.03 -6.82 30.35
N LEU A 10 0.89 -5.89 30.64
CA LEU A 10 2.09 -5.69 29.83
C LEU A 10 2.99 -6.93 29.86
N ASP A 11 3.22 -7.51 31.04
CA ASP A 11 3.99 -8.75 31.20
C ASP A 11 3.38 -9.90 30.40
N THR A 12 2.06 -10.05 30.47
CA THR A 12 1.33 -11.07 29.70
C THR A 12 1.50 -10.87 28.20
N LEU A 13 1.40 -9.62 27.71
CA LEU A 13 1.59 -9.31 26.29
C LEU A 13 3.01 -9.61 25.82
N GLN A 14 4.01 -9.27 26.63
CA GLN A 14 5.42 -9.55 26.33
C GLN A 14 5.68 -11.06 26.27
N GLN A 15 5.33 -11.80 27.31
CA GLN A 15 5.50 -13.25 27.38
C GLN A 15 4.80 -13.98 26.22
N ASN A 16 3.60 -13.53 25.82
CA ASN A 16 2.89 -14.11 24.68
C ASN A 16 3.65 -13.88 23.36
N ARG A 17 4.26 -12.70 23.17
CA ARG A 17 5.06 -12.40 21.97
C ARG A 17 6.33 -13.25 21.92
N GLU A 18 7.03 -13.39 23.05
CA GLU A 18 8.21 -14.24 23.18
C GLU A 18 7.88 -15.69 22.81
N ARG A 19 6.82 -16.28 23.44
CA ARG A 19 6.36 -17.65 23.14
C ARG A 19 5.99 -17.87 21.69
N GLN A 20 5.44 -16.87 21.02
CA GLN A 20 5.03 -16.93 19.61
C GLN A 20 6.19 -16.62 18.64
N GLY A 21 7.36 -16.22 19.11
CA GLY A 21 8.44 -15.71 18.27
C GLY A 21 8.02 -14.52 17.42
N SER A 22 7.11 -13.67 17.97
CA SER A 22 6.52 -12.51 17.28
C SER A 22 7.06 -11.18 17.81
N GLU A 23 8.04 -11.20 18.69
CA GLU A 23 8.70 -10.01 19.20
C GLU A 23 9.34 -9.19 18.06
N ARG A 24 9.25 -7.87 18.18
CA ARG A 24 9.79 -6.92 17.19
C ARG A 24 10.81 -6.03 17.86
N ALA A 25 11.94 -5.83 17.20
CA ALA A 25 12.98 -4.89 17.60
C ALA A 25 13.32 -3.98 16.42
N PHE A 26 13.80 -2.79 16.71
CA PHE A 26 14.40 -1.94 15.69
C PHE A 26 15.65 -2.63 15.14
N LYS A 27 15.71 -2.74 13.82
CA LYS A 27 16.95 -3.14 13.15
C LYS A 27 17.87 -1.93 13.09
N THR A 28 19.13 -2.09 13.48
CA THR A 28 20.16 -1.12 13.15
C THR A 28 20.33 -1.07 11.64
N GLN A 29 20.55 0.12 11.10
CA GLN A 29 20.74 0.31 9.66
C GLN A 29 21.88 -0.61 9.18
N THR A 30 21.62 -1.37 8.14
CA THR A 30 22.58 -2.31 7.59
C THR A 30 23.33 -1.68 6.42
N SER A 31 24.62 -1.99 6.29
CA SER A 31 25.45 -1.61 5.13
C SER A 31 25.23 -2.51 3.92
N GLY A 32 24.14 -3.26 3.87
CA GLY A 32 23.84 -4.25 2.84
C GLY A 32 22.90 -3.76 1.74
N ILE A 33 22.68 -4.63 0.76
CA ILE A 33 21.71 -4.43 -0.33
C ILE A 33 20.29 -4.56 0.24
N CYS A 34 19.49 -3.50 0.08
CA CYS A 34 18.15 -3.42 0.64
C CYS A 34 17.10 -4.04 -0.30
N PHE A 35 16.51 -5.15 0.11
CA PHE A 35 15.34 -5.77 -0.52
C PHE A 35 14.09 -5.67 0.36
N SER A 36 14.06 -4.70 1.28
CA SER A 36 13.00 -4.55 2.29
C SER A 36 12.11 -3.33 2.12
N ASP A 37 12.57 -2.31 1.39
CA ASP A 37 11.80 -1.09 1.16
C ASP A 37 10.78 -1.23 0.00
N ASN A 38 9.96 -0.20 -0.19
CA ASN A 38 8.99 -0.12 -1.28
C ASN A 38 9.30 1.02 -2.26
N ASP A 39 10.53 1.53 -2.27
CA ASP A 39 11.01 2.52 -3.24
C ASP A 39 11.31 1.83 -4.59
N TYR A 40 10.24 1.34 -5.23
CA TYR A 40 10.34 0.48 -6.40
C TYR A 40 11.11 1.08 -7.58
N LEU A 41 11.11 2.41 -7.69
CA LEU A 41 11.77 3.13 -8.78
C LEU A 41 13.01 3.92 -8.32
N GLY A 42 13.31 3.90 -7.02
CA GLY A 42 14.47 4.59 -6.45
C GLY A 42 14.32 6.10 -6.35
N LEU A 43 13.13 6.63 -6.48
CA LEU A 43 12.88 8.08 -6.54
C LEU A 43 13.16 8.79 -5.22
N SER A 44 13.14 8.10 -4.07
CA SER A 44 13.49 8.71 -2.77
C SER A 44 14.93 9.26 -2.71
N ARG A 45 15.80 8.79 -3.60
CA ARG A 45 17.21 9.23 -3.69
C ARG A 45 17.54 9.94 -5.00
N HIS A 46 16.53 10.24 -5.78
CA HIS A 46 16.72 10.94 -7.05
C HIS A 46 17.10 12.40 -6.82
N GLU A 47 18.17 12.88 -7.47
CA GLU A 47 18.75 14.20 -7.23
C GLU A 47 17.74 15.35 -7.39
N ARG A 48 16.91 15.33 -8.44
CA ARG A 48 15.87 16.35 -8.66
C ARG A 48 14.80 16.32 -7.57
N VAL A 49 14.46 15.14 -7.04
CA VAL A 49 13.48 15.00 -5.95
C VAL A 49 14.04 15.56 -4.66
N ILE A 50 15.31 15.26 -4.36
CA ILE A 50 16.02 15.81 -3.20
C ILE A 50 16.12 17.33 -3.31
N ALA A 51 16.54 17.85 -4.47
CA ALA A 51 16.71 19.28 -4.69
C ALA A 51 15.37 20.05 -4.53
N SER A 52 14.26 19.51 -5.05
CA SER A 52 12.95 20.13 -4.90
C SER A 52 12.46 20.15 -3.44
N ALA A 53 12.72 19.06 -2.70
CA ALA A 53 12.42 19.02 -1.27
C ALA A 53 13.25 20.04 -0.47
N GLN A 54 14.53 20.19 -0.79
CA GLN A 54 15.41 21.17 -0.18
C GLN A 54 14.97 22.62 -0.48
N GLN A 55 14.51 22.88 -1.69
CA GLN A 55 13.97 24.20 -2.04
C GLN A 55 12.71 24.49 -1.23
N ALA A 56 11.78 23.54 -1.14
CA ALA A 56 10.57 23.71 -0.34
C ALA A 56 10.86 23.93 1.16
N LEU A 57 11.91 23.33 1.71
CA LEU A 57 12.36 23.61 3.08
C LEU A 57 12.80 25.07 3.26
N ARG A 58 13.43 25.69 2.26
CA ARG A 58 13.82 27.10 2.30
C ARG A 58 12.62 28.02 2.20
N ASP A 59 11.67 27.68 1.33
CA ASP A 59 10.52 28.55 1.00
C ASP A 59 9.43 28.49 2.07
N TYR A 60 9.16 27.30 2.65
CA TYR A 60 8.01 27.07 3.54
C TYR A 60 8.38 26.62 4.95
N GLY A 61 9.65 26.29 5.22
CA GLY A 61 10.09 25.69 6.49
C GLY A 61 9.82 24.18 6.55
N THR A 62 10.00 23.60 7.74
CA THR A 62 10.04 22.14 7.93
C THR A 62 8.67 21.47 8.07
N GLY A 63 7.59 22.23 8.26
CA GLY A 63 6.29 21.63 8.51
C GLY A 63 5.12 22.49 8.04
N ALA A 64 3.94 21.90 7.93
CA ALA A 64 2.71 22.57 7.51
C ALA A 64 2.05 23.41 8.61
N ARG A 65 2.41 23.23 9.88
CA ARG A 65 2.02 24.03 11.05
C ARG A 65 0.55 23.93 11.48
N ALA A 66 -0.36 23.45 10.61
CA ALA A 66 -1.79 23.33 10.89
C ALA A 66 -2.45 22.30 9.96
N ALA A 67 -3.74 22.04 10.20
CA ALA A 67 -4.58 21.27 9.28
C ALA A 67 -4.80 22.01 7.96
N ARG A 68 -5.13 21.26 6.89
CA ARG A 68 -5.27 21.77 5.52
C ARG A 68 -6.23 22.95 5.37
N LEU A 69 -7.34 22.95 6.10
CA LEU A 69 -8.37 23.99 6.03
C LEU A 69 -8.12 25.18 6.95
N LEU A 70 -7.02 25.17 7.72
CA LEU A 70 -6.61 26.29 8.56
C LEU A 70 -5.44 27.06 7.93
N ALA A 71 -4.27 26.97 8.53
CA ALA A 71 -3.07 27.67 8.06
C ALA A 71 -2.04 26.71 7.41
N GLY A 72 -2.45 25.48 7.12
CA GLY A 72 -1.59 24.42 6.60
C GLY A 72 -1.42 24.34 5.08
N PRO A 73 -2.22 24.98 4.20
CA PRO A 73 -2.00 24.86 2.77
C PRO A 73 -0.86 25.76 2.29
N CYS A 74 -0.04 25.20 1.39
CA CYS A 74 0.73 25.97 0.42
C CYS A 74 0.18 25.67 -0.98
N PRO A 75 0.45 26.51 -1.99
CA PRO A 75 -0.03 26.31 -3.36
C PRO A 75 0.30 24.92 -3.92
N GLU A 76 1.44 24.36 -3.53
CA GLU A 76 1.95 23.07 -3.99
C GLU A 76 1.04 21.90 -3.61
N HIS A 77 0.32 21.96 -2.49
CA HIS A 77 -0.65 20.93 -2.13
C HIS A 77 -1.75 20.81 -3.18
N ARG A 78 -2.30 21.96 -3.60
CA ARG A 78 -3.34 22.00 -4.62
C ARG A 78 -2.83 21.56 -5.97
N LEU A 79 -1.64 22.02 -6.35
CA LEU A 79 -1.00 21.63 -7.61
C LEU A 79 -0.74 20.10 -7.64
N LEU A 80 -0.30 19.51 -6.53
CA LEU A 80 -0.13 18.07 -6.44
C LEU A 80 -1.47 17.33 -6.55
N GLU A 81 -2.53 17.79 -5.89
CA GLU A 81 -3.88 17.23 -5.98
C GLU A 81 -4.39 17.25 -7.45
N GLU A 82 -4.23 18.37 -8.14
CA GLU A 82 -4.59 18.51 -9.57
C GLU A 82 -3.79 17.54 -10.46
N ASN A 83 -2.48 17.43 -10.24
CA ASN A 83 -1.63 16.51 -11.01
C ASN A 83 -1.89 15.03 -10.70
N LEU A 84 -2.23 14.70 -9.45
CA LEU A 84 -2.64 13.34 -9.06
C LEU A 84 -3.98 12.96 -9.70
N ALA A 85 -4.96 13.87 -9.71
CA ALA A 85 -6.23 13.66 -10.39
C ALA A 85 -6.02 13.39 -11.90
N GLN A 86 -5.22 14.22 -12.56
CA GLN A 86 -4.87 14.02 -13.97
C GLN A 86 -4.16 12.69 -14.21
N TRP A 87 -3.18 12.34 -13.35
CA TRP A 87 -2.44 11.08 -13.46
C TRP A 87 -3.33 9.86 -13.28
N LYS A 88 -4.31 9.94 -12.37
CA LYS A 88 -5.25 8.86 -12.09
C LYS A 88 -6.47 8.85 -13.03
N GLY A 89 -6.60 9.83 -13.92
CA GLY A 89 -7.71 9.95 -14.86
C GLY A 89 -9.06 10.21 -14.18
N THR A 90 -9.06 10.97 -13.07
CA THR A 90 -10.23 11.34 -12.28
C THR A 90 -10.48 12.84 -12.28
N GLU A 91 -11.64 13.28 -11.80
CA GLU A 91 -12.00 14.70 -11.76
C GLU A 91 -11.23 15.48 -10.69
N SER A 92 -10.92 14.83 -9.55
CA SER A 92 -10.26 15.50 -8.42
C SER A 92 -9.47 14.52 -7.56
N ALA A 93 -8.59 15.05 -6.70
CA ALA A 93 -7.88 14.27 -5.70
C ALA A 93 -7.75 15.03 -4.38
N LEU A 94 -7.50 14.31 -3.29
CA LEU A 94 -7.33 14.84 -1.95
C LEU A 94 -6.14 14.18 -1.25
N LEU A 95 -5.25 15.01 -0.67
CA LEU A 95 -4.07 14.54 0.06
C LEU A 95 -4.37 14.24 1.53
N PHE A 96 -3.74 13.20 2.04
CA PHE A 96 -3.74 12.80 3.46
C PHE A 96 -2.32 12.71 4.00
N SER A 97 -2.15 12.89 5.32
CA SER A 97 -0.82 12.90 5.95
C SER A 97 -0.06 11.57 5.84
N SER A 98 -0.73 10.45 5.58
CA SER A 98 -0.11 9.16 5.27
C SER A 98 -1.06 8.25 4.51
N GLY A 99 -0.51 7.25 3.81
CA GLY A 99 -1.30 6.17 3.20
C GLY A 99 -2.14 5.38 4.22
N TYR A 100 -1.65 5.25 5.47
CA TYR A 100 -2.41 4.60 6.54
C TYR A 100 -3.65 5.39 6.95
N LEU A 101 -3.54 6.71 7.09
CA LEU A 101 -4.64 7.59 7.50
C LEU A 101 -5.68 7.81 6.41
N THR A 102 -5.34 7.52 5.16
CA THR A 102 -6.25 7.70 4.02
C THR A 102 -7.53 6.88 4.18
N PRO A 103 -7.52 5.55 4.29
CA PRO A 103 -8.76 4.77 4.43
C PRO A 103 -9.45 4.97 5.78
N LEU A 104 -8.72 5.38 6.84
CA LEU A 104 -9.31 5.74 8.12
C LEU A 104 -10.19 7.02 8.03
N GLY A 105 -9.93 7.89 7.07
CA GLY A 105 -10.80 9.03 6.77
C GLY A 105 -11.87 8.69 5.75
N VAL A 106 -11.48 8.00 4.67
CA VAL A 106 -12.34 7.73 3.51
C VAL A 106 -13.48 6.78 3.82
N VAL A 107 -13.17 5.60 4.37
CA VAL A 107 -14.19 4.55 4.56
C VAL A 107 -15.30 4.97 5.52
N PRO A 108 -15.00 5.54 6.73
CA PRO A 108 -16.06 5.99 7.64
C PRO A 108 -16.88 7.18 7.12
N THR A 109 -16.37 7.91 6.15
CA THR A 109 -17.13 9.01 5.50
C THR A 109 -18.13 8.46 4.49
N LEU A 110 -17.80 7.37 3.80
CA LEU A 110 -18.60 6.84 2.69
C LEU A 110 -19.65 5.80 3.13
N VAL A 111 -19.35 5.04 4.18
CA VAL A 111 -20.24 4.00 4.71
C VAL A 111 -20.39 4.12 6.23
N SER A 112 -21.55 3.65 6.75
CA SER A 112 -21.98 3.82 8.14
C SER A 112 -22.71 2.57 8.65
N PRO A 113 -23.13 2.51 9.92
CA PRO A 113 -24.00 1.43 10.40
C PRO A 113 -25.24 1.24 9.50
N GLY A 114 -25.51 0.00 9.12
CA GLY A 114 -26.52 -0.37 8.13
C GLY A 114 -25.95 -0.69 6.75
N ASP A 115 -24.78 -0.17 6.42
CA ASP A 115 -24.08 -0.48 5.18
C ASP A 115 -23.18 -1.73 5.31
N THR A 116 -22.64 -2.20 4.19
CA THR A 116 -21.79 -3.38 4.14
C THR A 116 -20.47 -3.08 3.43
N VAL A 117 -19.36 -3.46 4.06
CA VAL A 117 -18.04 -3.49 3.45
C VAL A 117 -17.70 -4.94 3.09
N LEU A 118 -17.49 -5.19 1.80
CA LEU A 118 -16.97 -6.47 1.31
C LEU A 118 -15.47 -6.30 1.06
N MET A 119 -14.65 -6.95 1.88
CA MET A 119 -13.21 -6.70 1.85
C MET A 119 -12.44 -7.99 1.62
N GLU A 120 -11.37 -7.87 0.85
CA GLU A 120 -10.40 -8.92 0.68
C GLU A 120 -9.83 -9.37 2.04
N ARG A 121 -9.77 -10.70 2.25
CA ARG A 121 -9.37 -11.30 3.54
C ARG A 121 -7.99 -10.92 4.02
N GLN A 122 -7.08 -10.64 3.10
CA GLN A 122 -5.69 -10.32 3.39
C GLN A 122 -5.35 -8.85 3.07
N ALA A 123 -6.36 -7.98 2.97
CA ALA A 123 -6.17 -6.55 2.74
C ALA A 123 -5.27 -5.92 3.84
N HIS A 124 -4.66 -4.80 3.50
CA HIS A 124 -3.78 -4.08 4.43
C HIS A 124 -4.53 -3.63 5.70
N ALA A 125 -3.84 -3.61 6.84
CA ALA A 125 -4.42 -3.29 8.14
C ALA A 125 -5.19 -1.97 8.17
N CYS A 126 -4.72 -0.94 7.47
CA CYS A 126 -5.40 0.36 7.42
C CYS A 126 -6.81 0.28 6.80
N LEU A 127 -7.03 -0.61 5.84
CA LEU A 127 -8.33 -0.84 5.21
C LEU A 127 -9.30 -1.49 6.22
N PHE A 128 -8.80 -2.46 7.01
CA PHE A 128 -9.57 -3.04 8.12
C PHE A 128 -9.93 -2.01 9.18
N ASP A 129 -8.98 -1.17 9.56
CA ASP A 129 -9.21 -0.17 10.61
C ASP A 129 -10.17 0.91 10.13
N GLY A 130 -10.08 1.36 8.88
CA GLY A 130 -11.07 2.24 8.26
C GLY A 130 -12.47 1.62 8.22
N ALA A 131 -12.57 0.34 7.82
CA ALA A 131 -13.84 -0.37 7.81
C ALA A 131 -14.44 -0.55 9.21
N ARG A 132 -13.63 -0.83 10.22
CA ARG A 132 -14.09 -0.93 11.62
C ARG A 132 -14.58 0.41 12.16
N LEU A 133 -13.89 1.49 11.85
CA LEU A 133 -14.29 2.85 12.28
C LEU A 133 -15.63 3.28 11.70
N SER A 134 -16.02 2.77 10.53
CA SER A 134 -17.31 3.09 9.90
C SER A 134 -18.51 2.50 10.64
N GLY A 135 -18.31 1.45 11.43
CA GLY A 135 -19.42 0.67 12.05
C GLY A 135 -20.25 -0.15 11.05
N ALA A 136 -19.90 -0.14 9.77
CA ALA A 136 -20.55 -0.96 8.75
C ALA A 136 -20.28 -2.45 8.97
N ARG A 137 -21.16 -3.30 8.43
CA ARG A 137 -20.98 -4.76 8.48
C ARG A 137 -19.83 -5.17 7.57
N ILE A 138 -18.77 -5.75 8.15
CA ILE A 138 -17.62 -6.25 7.38
C ILE A 138 -17.84 -7.73 7.03
N ARG A 139 -17.69 -8.07 5.75
CA ARG A 139 -17.69 -9.44 5.24
C ARG A 139 -16.45 -9.66 4.39
N LEU A 140 -15.77 -10.75 4.62
CA LEU A 140 -14.51 -11.05 3.97
C LEU A 140 -14.72 -12.00 2.79
N PHE A 141 -13.87 -11.85 1.76
CA PHE A 141 -13.79 -12.79 0.65
C PHE A 141 -12.33 -13.07 0.28
N ASP A 142 -12.10 -14.19 -0.38
CA ASP A 142 -10.80 -14.51 -0.98
C ASP A 142 -10.77 -14.00 -2.43
N ARG A 143 -9.82 -13.11 -2.75
CA ARG A 143 -9.65 -12.58 -4.12
C ARG A 143 -9.36 -13.67 -5.15
N LYS A 144 -8.82 -14.83 -4.73
CA LYS A 144 -8.58 -16.00 -5.58
C LYS A 144 -9.84 -16.85 -5.79
N ASN A 145 -10.90 -16.56 -5.04
CA ASN A 145 -12.18 -17.25 -5.13
C ASN A 145 -13.36 -16.25 -5.14
N LEU A 146 -13.61 -15.64 -6.27
CA LEU A 146 -14.66 -14.62 -6.43
C LEU A 146 -16.09 -15.16 -6.24
N SER A 147 -16.28 -16.48 -6.15
CA SER A 147 -17.58 -17.05 -5.78
C SER A 147 -17.98 -16.63 -4.35
N GLU A 148 -17.02 -16.41 -3.44
CA GLU A 148 -17.30 -15.84 -2.10
C GLU A 148 -17.77 -14.39 -2.20
N LEU A 149 -17.14 -13.57 -3.06
CA LEU A 149 -17.59 -12.20 -3.30
C LEU A 149 -19.02 -12.19 -3.83
N LYS A 150 -19.34 -12.99 -4.87
CA LYS A 150 -20.68 -13.11 -5.42
C LYS A 150 -21.69 -13.54 -4.37
N LYS A 151 -21.38 -14.57 -3.57
CA LYS A 151 -22.23 -15.03 -2.46
C LYS A 151 -22.49 -13.94 -1.43
N ASN A 152 -21.47 -13.15 -1.11
CA ASN A 152 -21.59 -12.03 -0.18
C ASN A 152 -22.51 -10.92 -0.74
N LEU A 153 -22.37 -10.56 -2.03
CA LEU A 153 -23.22 -9.59 -2.72
C LEU A 153 -24.70 -10.04 -2.71
N VAL A 154 -24.97 -11.26 -3.20
CA VAL A 154 -26.31 -11.86 -3.22
C VAL A 154 -26.95 -11.83 -1.83
N SER A 155 -26.24 -12.32 -0.82
CA SER A 155 -26.77 -12.39 0.53
C SER A 155 -26.96 -11.01 1.19
N THR A 156 -26.14 -10.03 0.86
CA THR A 156 -26.30 -8.65 1.35
C THR A 156 -27.57 -8.03 0.76
N ARG A 157 -27.76 -8.09 -0.56
CA ARG A 157 -28.99 -7.57 -1.20
C ARG A 157 -30.26 -8.26 -0.71
N LYS A 158 -30.20 -9.58 -0.45
CA LYS A 158 -31.35 -10.33 0.10
C LYS A 158 -31.70 -9.92 1.52
N LEU A 159 -30.70 -9.70 2.40
CA LEU A 159 -30.91 -9.44 3.82
C LEU A 159 -31.05 -7.96 4.16
N ALA A 160 -30.48 -7.09 3.35
CA ALA A 160 -30.48 -5.64 3.52
C ALA A 160 -30.51 -4.95 2.14
N PRO A 161 -31.66 -4.91 1.45
CA PRO A 161 -31.77 -4.39 0.09
C PRO A 161 -31.26 -2.95 -0.06
N GLU A 162 -31.51 -2.11 0.94
CA GLU A 162 -31.14 -0.69 0.96
C GLU A 162 -29.68 -0.43 1.42
N SER A 163 -28.93 -1.47 1.80
CA SER A 163 -27.55 -1.34 2.24
C SER A 163 -26.67 -0.85 1.09
N ARG A 164 -25.90 0.23 1.32
CA ARG A 164 -24.79 0.58 0.43
C ARG A 164 -23.72 -0.46 0.57
N ILE A 165 -23.12 -0.86 -0.54
CA ILE A 165 -22.07 -1.89 -0.55
C ILE A 165 -20.80 -1.25 -1.06
N LEU A 166 -19.74 -1.29 -0.24
CA LEU A 166 -18.39 -0.89 -0.62
C LEU A 166 -17.50 -2.13 -0.71
N ILE A 167 -16.99 -2.42 -1.90
CA ILE A 167 -15.95 -3.43 -2.11
C ILE A 167 -14.60 -2.77 -1.92
N ILE A 168 -13.68 -3.41 -1.17
CA ILE A 168 -12.32 -2.91 -0.94
C ILE A 168 -11.31 -3.98 -1.36
N VAL A 169 -10.40 -3.63 -2.26
CA VAL A 169 -9.38 -4.52 -2.84
C VAL A 169 -8.05 -3.80 -3.02
N GLU A 170 -6.93 -4.48 -2.76
CA GLU A 170 -5.60 -4.04 -3.21
C GLU A 170 -5.38 -4.48 -4.68
N SER A 171 -5.01 -3.57 -5.56
CA SER A 171 -4.74 -3.86 -6.98
C SER A 171 -3.52 -4.76 -7.17
N LEU A 172 -2.46 -4.50 -6.42
CA LEU A 172 -1.28 -5.34 -6.26
C LEU A 172 -1.13 -5.68 -4.77
N HIS A 173 -1.23 -6.96 -4.46
CA HIS A 173 -1.28 -7.39 -3.06
C HIS A 173 0.06 -7.22 -2.34
N SER A 174 0.03 -6.53 -1.22
CA SER A 174 1.20 -6.10 -0.45
C SER A 174 2.09 -7.24 0.09
N MET A 175 1.55 -8.47 0.24
CA MET A 175 2.25 -9.61 0.83
C MET A 175 2.47 -10.77 -0.16
N ASP A 176 1.59 -10.94 -1.14
CA ASP A 176 1.68 -12.04 -2.11
C ASP A 176 2.26 -11.58 -3.46
N GLY A 177 2.23 -10.27 -3.77
CA GLY A 177 2.81 -9.70 -4.99
C GLY A 177 2.03 -10.01 -6.28
N ASP A 178 0.85 -10.60 -6.18
CA ASP A 178 -0.05 -10.89 -7.30
C ASP A 178 -1.07 -9.76 -7.51
N PHE A 179 -1.51 -9.58 -8.75
CA PHE A 179 -2.53 -8.61 -9.12
C PHE A 179 -3.94 -9.11 -8.83
N ALA A 180 -4.84 -8.20 -8.50
CA ALA A 180 -6.25 -8.49 -8.34
C ALA A 180 -6.90 -8.83 -9.70
N PRO A 181 -7.89 -9.75 -9.74
CA PRO A 181 -8.72 -10.00 -10.92
C PRO A 181 -9.74 -8.87 -11.08
N LEU A 182 -9.25 -7.68 -11.45
CA LEU A 182 -10.01 -6.42 -11.36
C LEU A 182 -11.20 -6.40 -12.32
N ARG A 183 -11.08 -6.99 -13.53
CA ARG A 183 -12.18 -7.06 -14.51
C ARG A 183 -13.37 -7.83 -13.97
N GLU A 184 -13.11 -8.96 -13.34
CA GLU A 184 -14.13 -9.83 -12.77
C GLU A 184 -14.77 -9.18 -11.53
N ILE A 185 -13.98 -8.51 -10.69
CA ILE A 185 -14.49 -7.78 -9.52
C ILE A 185 -15.41 -6.64 -9.96
N ILE A 186 -15.01 -5.89 -10.98
CA ILE A 186 -15.82 -4.80 -11.55
C ILE A 186 -17.12 -5.35 -12.18
N GLY A 187 -17.06 -6.49 -12.87
CA GLY A 187 -18.27 -7.15 -13.39
C GLY A 187 -19.27 -7.47 -12.29
N LEU A 188 -18.80 -8.06 -11.19
CA LEU A 188 -19.65 -8.33 -10.03
C LEU A 188 -20.14 -7.04 -9.34
N LYS A 189 -19.27 -6.03 -9.21
CA LYS A 189 -19.63 -4.73 -8.64
C LYS A 189 -20.80 -4.09 -9.42
N ASN A 190 -20.71 -4.08 -10.74
CA ASN A 190 -21.73 -3.48 -11.61
C ASN A 190 -23.06 -4.27 -11.57
N GLU A 191 -23.00 -5.63 -11.59
CA GLU A 191 -24.20 -6.49 -11.48
C GLU A 191 -25.00 -6.21 -10.19
N TRP A 192 -24.33 -5.81 -9.08
CA TRP A 192 -24.92 -5.65 -7.76
C TRP A 192 -24.93 -4.20 -7.25
N GLU A 193 -24.70 -3.23 -8.11
CA GLU A 193 -24.71 -1.79 -7.79
C GLU A 193 -23.90 -1.46 -6.52
N ALA A 194 -22.68 -2.04 -6.44
CA ALA A 194 -21.73 -1.76 -5.38
C ALA A 194 -20.71 -0.71 -5.82
N TRP A 195 -20.05 -0.06 -4.88
CA TRP A 195 -18.89 0.81 -5.12
C TRP A 195 -17.60 0.05 -4.87
N LEU A 196 -16.53 0.49 -5.53
CA LEU A 196 -15.20 -0.07 -5.40
C LEU A 196 -14.23 1.00 -4.89
N LEU A 197 -13.57 0.73 -3.75
CA LEU A 197 -12.34 1.37 -3.33
C LEU A 197 -11.19 0.47 -3.75
N LEU A 198 -10.37 0.93 -4.69
CA LEU A 198 -9.19 0.25 -5.18
C LEU A 198 -7.95 0.86 -4.54
N ASP A 199 -7.25 0.08 -3.73
CA ASP A 199 -5.96 0.47 -3.16
C ASP A 199 -4.85 0.16 -4.16
N GLU A 200 -4.29 1.20 -4.75
CA GLU A 200 -3.19 1.14 -5.71
C GLU A 200 -1.83 1.51 -5.10
N ALA A 201 -1.70 1.44 -3.80
CA ALA A 201 -0.48 1.81 -3.10
C ALA A 201 0.77 1.06 -3.57
N HIS A 202 0.62 -0.16 -4.08
CA HIS A 202 1.71 -0.96 -4.62
C HIS A 202 1.75 -1.01 -6.16
N ALA A 203 0.66 -0.66 -6.84
CA ALA A 203 0.58 -0.64 -8.31
C ALA A 203 0.91 0.75 -8.91
N GLY A 204 0.57 1.81 -8.17
CA GLY A 204 0.88 3.19 -8.57
C GLY A 204 2.39 3.41 -8.71
N GLY A 205 2.79 4.00 -9.82
CA GLY A 205 4.16 4.22 -10.25
C GLY A 205 4.73 3.12 -11.14
N ILE A 206 4.18 1.89 -11.11
CA ILE A 206 4.83 0.73 -11.73
C ILE A 206 4.03 0.08 -12.86
N CYS A 207 2.72 0.13 -12.87
CA CYS A 207 1.92 -0.44 -13.95
C CYS A 207 0.97 0.58 -14.58
N GLY A 208 0.56 0.31 -15.81
CA GLY A 208 -0.28 1.19 -16.62
C GLY A 208 0.47 2.37 -17.26
N PRO A 209 -0.19 3.12 -18.12
CA PRO A 209 0.38 4.31 -18.77
C PRO A 209 0.92 5.29 -17.74
N ALA A 210 2.18 5.72 -17.89
CA ALA A 210 2.90 6.57 -16.96
C ALA A 210 2.87 6.07 -15.49
N GLY A 211 2.70 4.76 -15.29
CA GLY A 211 2.58 4.15 -13.95
C GLY A 211 1.27 4.49 -13.23
N ALA A 212 0.20 4.82 -13.93
CA ALA A 212 -1.05 5.27 -13.31
C ALA A 212 -1.81 4.17 -12.52
N GLY A 213 -1.35 2.92 -12.56
CA GLY A 213 -1.87 1.80 -11.79
C GLY A 213 -2.63 0.77 -12.61
N LEU A 214 -3.16 -0.25 -11.93
CA LEU A 214 -3.83 -1.39 -12.57
C LEU A 214 -5.14 -1.00 -13.25
N ALA A 215 -5.91 -0.07 -12.68
CA ALA A 215 -7.14 0.41 -13.30
C ALA A 215 -6.85 1.08 -14.66
N ALA A 216 -5.75 1.84 -14.75
CA ALA A 216 -5.31 2.46 -15.99
C ALA A 216 -4.77 1.43 -17.00
N GLU A 217 -4.00 0.43 -16.54
CA GLU A 217 -3.47 -0.65 -17.39
C GLU A 217 -4.57 -1.46 -18.07
N LEU A 218 -5.68 -1.65 -17.37
CA LEU A 218 -6.81 -2.44 -17.86
C LEU A 218 -7.90 -1.61 -18.56
N ASP A 219 -7.72 -0.28 -18.67
CA ASP A 219 -8.73 0.67 -19.19
C ASP A 219 -10.06 0.61 -18.41
N LEU A 220 -9.95 0.61 -17.07
CA LEU A 220 -11.08 0.47 -16.16
C LEU A 220 -11.24 1.65 -15.17
N ILE A 221 -10.51 2.75 -15.41
CA ILE A 221 -10.50 3.93 -14.53
C ILE A 221 -11.92 4.41 -14.22
N GLN A 222 -12.75 4.54 -15.24
CA GLN A 222 -14.12 5.07 -15.13
C GLN A 222 -15.10 4.14 -14.40
N GLN A 223 -14.66 2.93 -14.08
CA GLN A 223 -15.45 1.93 -13.35
C GLN A 223 -15.02 1.77 -11.89
N VAL A 224 -14.07 2.58 -11.43
CA VAL A 224 -13.58 2.60 -10.04
C VAL A 224 -13.99 3.91 -9.40
N GLU A 225 -14.85 3.86 -8.38
CA GLU A 225 -15.36 5.06 -7.71
C GLU A 225 -14.30 5.76 -6.87
N ILE A 226 -13.43 5.01 -6.21
CA ILE A 226 -12.39 5.54 -5.33
C ILE A 226 -11.06 4.85 -5.64
N GLN A 227 -10.10 5.60 -6.16
CA GLN A 227 -8.72 5.15 -6.28
C GLN A 227 -7.90 5.72 -5.12
N MET A 228 -7.30 4.86 -4.34
CA MET A 228 -6.44 5.24 -3.23
C MET A 228 -4.98 4.92 -3.55
N GLY A 229 -4.06 5.77 -3.11
CA GLY A 229 -2.64 5.55 -3.29
C GLY A 229 -1.79 6.14 -2.17
N THR A 230 -0.49 5.92 -2.25
CA THR A 230 0.49 6.49 -1.32
C THR A 230 1.67 7.09 -2.07
N MET A 231 2.21 8.15 -1.53
CA MET A 231 3.44 8.77 -2.02
C MET A 231 4.70 8.21 -1.34
N GLY A 232 4.52 7.36 -0.32
CA GLY A 232 5.61 6.76 0.47
C GLY A 232 6.24 5.50 -0.13
N LYS A 233 5.92 5.16 -1.39
CA LYS A 233 6.47 3.99 -2.08
C LYS A 233 7.12 4.41 -3.40
N ALA A 234 6.58 4.04 -4.55
CA ALA A 234 7.15 4.36 -5.85
C ALA A 234 7.38 5.87 -6.11
N LEU A 235 6.63 6.75 -5.44
CA LEU A 235 6.83 8.20 -5.49
C LEU A 235 7.96 8.70 -4.54
N GLY A 236 8.61 7.84 -3.76
CA GLY A 236 9.80 8.18 -2.97
C GLY A 236 9.64 9.31 -1.94
N SER A 237 8.40 9.60 -1.49
CA SER A 237 8.09 10.69 -0.57
C SER A 237 7.31 10.19 0.65
N SER A 238 6.36 10.96 1.16
CA SER A 238 5.43 10.57 2.23
C SER A 238 4.03 11.08 1.93
N GLY A 239 3.02 10.50 2.62
CA GLY A 239 1.63 10.87 2.46
C GLY A 239 0.80 9.83 1.73
N GLY A 240 -0.52 10.07 1.71
CA GLY A 240 -1.47 9.30 0.94
C GLY A 240 -2.38 10.24 0.15
N PHE A 241 -3.15 9.66 -0.76
CA PHE A 241 -4.14 10.41 -1.52
C PHE A 241 -5.33 9.52 -1.92
N VAL A 242 -6.42 10.17 -2.23
CA VAL A 242 -7.58 9.60 -2.92
C VAL A 242 -7.82 10.39 -4.19
N ALA A 243 -8.14 9.70 -5.27
CA ALA A 243 -8.57 10.27 -6.54
C ALA A 243 -9.95 9.71 -6.89
N ALA A 244 -10.90 10.59 -7.20
CA ALA A 244 -12.32 10.27 -7.41
C ALA A 244 -13.03 11.40 -8.16
N THR A 245 -14.37 11.32 -8.23
CA THR A 245 -15.20 12.44 -8.72
C THR A 245 -15.11 13.64 -7.79
N GLU A 246 -15.30 14.84 -8.32
CA GLU A 246 -15.32 16.09 -7.54
C GLU A 246 -16.31 16.01 -6.37
N LYS A 247 -17.48 15.40 -6.58
CA LYS A 247 -18.50 15.22 -5.55
C LYS A 247 -17.98 14.37 -4.36
N ILE A 248 -17.29 13.27 -4.62
CA ILE A 248 -16.70 12.43 -3.56
C ILE A 248 -15.63 13.21 -2.81
N ILE A 249 -14.73 13.87 -3.54
CA ILE A 249 -13.65 14.66 -2.94
C ILE A 249 -14.20 15.81 -2.09
N HIS A 250 -15.25 16.49 -2.55
CA HIS A 250 -15.91 17.54 -1.76
C HIS A 250 -16.48 17.00 -0.44
N VAL A 251 -17.13 15.84 -0.45
CA VAL A 251 -17.62 15.19 0.79
C VAL A 251 -16.46 14.81 1.70
N LEU A 252 -15.40 14.21 1.17
CA LEU A 252 -14.23 13.82 1.96
C LEU A 252 -13.53 15.04 2.58
N MET A 253 -13.43 16.15 1.86
CA MET A 253 -12.85 17.38 2.37
C MET A 253 -13.61 17.96 3.57
N ASN A 254 -14.93 17.74 3.63
CA ASN A 254 -15.79 18.27 4.70
C ASN A 254 -16.04 17.27 5.86
N GLU A 255 -15.89 15.96 5.64
CA GLU A 255 -16.29 14.95 6.61
C GLU A 255 -15.16 14.01 7.04
N ALA A 256 -14.10 13.84 6.23
CA ALA A 256 -13.02 12.90 6.55
C ALA A 256 -12.18 13.41 7.74
N ARG A 257 -12.35 12.79 8.90
CA ARG A 257 -11.75 13.24 10.16
C ARG A 257 -10.22 13.28 10.12
N THR A 258 -9.58 12.33 9.44
CA THR A 258 -8.11 12.29 9.31
C THR A 258 -7.56 13.40 8.41
N PHE A 259 -8.39 13.99 7.54
CA PHE A 259 -8.08 15.18 6.78
C PHE A 259 -8.36 16.46 7.59
N LEU A 260 -9.55 16.56 8.19
CA LEU A 260 -10.00 17.75 8.92
C LEU A 260 -9.14 18.09 10.13
N PHE A 261 -8.77 17.06 10.91
CA PHE A 261 -8.09 17.22 12.20
C PHE A 261 -6.61 16.83 12.16
N GLY A 262 -6.16 16.27 11.04
CA GLY A 262 -4.74 15.92 10.82
C GLY A 262 -3.94 17.16 10.38
N THR A 263 -2.73 17.31 10.89
CA THR A 263 -1.77 18.28 10.33
C THR A 263 -1.51 17.93 8.87
N ALA A 264 -1.48 18.93 8.01
CA ALA A 264 -1.18 18.77 6.59
C ALA A 264 0.22 18.17 6.35
N LEU A 265 0.44 17.63 5.17
CA LEU A 265 1.76 17.19 4.74
C LEU A 265 2.77 18.36 4.77
N ALA A 266 4.01 18.05 5.13
CA ALA A 266 5.09 19.03 5.02
C ALA A 266 5.29 19.44 3.55
N PRO A 267 5.45 20.74 3.25
CA PRO A 267 5.66 21.21 1.88
C PRO A 267 6.82 20.52 1.16
N SER A 268 7.88 20.16 1.87
CA SER A 268 9.01 19.41 1.31
C SER A 268 8.60 18.03 0.79
N SER A 269 7.72 17.31 1.50
CA SER A 269 7.18 16.03 1.03
C SER A 269 6.25 16.20 -0.17
N VAL A 270 5.48 17.29 -0.20
CA VAL A 270 4.60 17.62 -1.32
C VAL A 270 5.41 17.89 -2.58
N GLN A 271 6.46 18.71 -2.49
CA GLN A 271 7.34 19.03 -3.63
C GLN A 271 8.16 17.82 -4.10
N ALA A 272 8.62 16.97 -3.17
CA ALA A 272 9.25 15.70 -3.53
C ALA A 272 8.29 14.82 -4.36
N ALA A 273 7.04 14.63 -3.88
CA ALA A 273 6.03 13.86 -4.60
C ALA A 273 5.66 14.47 -5.96
N GLN A 274 5.55 15.80 -6.03
CA GLN A 274 5.29 16.53 -7.27
C GLN A 274 6.38 16.28 -8.32
N THR A 275 7.65 16.38 -7.91
CA THR A 275 8.80 16.13 -8.80
C THR A 275 8.86 14.67 -9.21
N SER A 276 8.63 13.75 -8.28
CA SER A 276 8.55 12.32 -8.58
C SER A 276 7.45 11.99 -9.58
N LEU A 277 6.28 12.59 -9.44
CA LEU A 277 5.16 12.41 -10.37
C LEU A 277 5.51 12.95 -11.77
N ALA A 278 6.20 14.07 -11.85
CA ALA A 278 6.69 14.62 -13.13
C ALA A 278 7.70 13.65 -13.79
N ILE A 279 8.60 13.05 -13.01
CA ILE A 279 9.55 12.02 -13.52
C ILE A 279 8.76 10.79 -14.01
N LEU A 280 7.81 10.27 -13.24
CA LEU A 280 6.99 9.11 -13.62
C LEU A 280 6.28 9.30 -14.96
N ARG A 281 5.86 10.53 -15.27
CA ARG A 281 5.15 10.90 -16.50
C ARG A 281 6.07 11.28 -17.66
N SER A 282 7.36 11.09 -17.53
CA SER A 282 8.39 11.41 -18.52
C SER A 282 9.02 10.12 -19.08
N PRO A 283 9.78 10.19 -20.20
CA PRO A 283 10.55 9.06 -20.72
C PRO A 283 11.52 8.44 -19.70
N GLU A 284 12.03 9.24 -18.75
CA GLU A 284 12.86 8.71 -17.66
C GLU A 284 12.07 7.75 -16.75
N GLY A 285 10.81 8.07 -16.46
CA GLY A 285 9.94 7.19 -15.71
C GLY A 285 9.65 5.86 -16.44
N ASP A 286 9.56 5.89 -17.77
CA ASP A 286 9.43 4.68 -18.60
C ASP A 286 10.66 3.79 -18.46
N LEU A 287 11.87 4.35 -18.57
CA LEU A 287 13.13 3.61 -18.36
C LEU A 287 13.23 2.99 -16.96
N LEU A 288 12.80 3.69 -15.92
CA LEU A 288 12.78 3.14 -14.56
C LEU A 288 11.82 1.95 -14.43
N ARG A 289 10.63 2.02 -15.05
CA ARG A 289 9.66 0.91 -15.07
C ARG A 289 10.19 -0.27 -15.88
N GLU A 290 10.81 -0.04 -17.02
CA GLU A 290 11.48 -1.07 -17.84
C GLU A 290 12.56 -1.78 -17.03
N LYS A 291 13.43 -1.03 -16.33
CA LYS A 291 14.48 -1.60 -15.48
C LYS A 291 13.89 -2.44 -14.33
N LEU A 292 12.80 -1.97 -13.70
CA LEU A 292 12.10 -2.76 -12.69
C LEU A 292 11.54 -4.06 -13.27
N ALA A 293 10.92 -4.00 -14.45
CA ALA A 293 10.37 -5.17 -15.14
C ALA A 293 11.47 -6.19 -15.53
N GLU A 294 12.63 -5.72 -15.98
CA GLU A 294 13.81 -6.55 -16.22
C GLU A 294 14.26 -7.25 -14.93
N ASN A 295 14.40 -6.51 -13.83
CA ASN A 295 14.79 -7.05 -12.54
C ASN A 295 13.82 -8.11 -12.02
N ILE A 296 12.51 -7.89 -12.19
CA ILE A 296 11.47 -8.89 -11.87
C ILE A 296 11.66 -10.14 -12.75
N THR A 297 11.87 -9.97 -14.05
CA THR A 297 12.05 -11.07 -14.99
C THR A 297 13.31 -11.86 -14.68
N ASN A 298 14.43 -11.21 -14.43
CA ASN A 298 15.70 -11.83 -14.07
C ASN A 298 15.59 -12.63 -12.76
N PHE A 299 14.93 -12.07 -11.74
CA PHE A 299 14.67 -12.77 -10.48
C PHE A 299 13.76 -13.99 -10.69
N ARG A 300 12.66 -13.85 -11.43
CA ARG A 300 11.72 -14.94 -11.72
C ARG A 300 12.40 -16.10 -12.43
N SER A 301 13.24 -15.81 -13.41
CA SER A 301 14.01 -16.82 -14.16
C SER A 301 15.01 -17.55 -13.26
N ALA A 302 15.73 -16.81 -12.41
CA ALA A 302 16.75 -17.37 -11.53
C ALA A 302 16.13 -18.15 -10.35
N PHE A 303 15.01 -17.74 -9.80
CA PHE A 303 14.38 -18.33 -8.61
C PHE A 303 13.13 -19.18 -8.90
N SER A 304 12.72 -19.32 -10.18
CA SER A 304 11.57 -20.13 -10.62
C SER A 304 10.25 -19.75 -9.91
N THR A 305 9.95 -18.45 -9.76
CA THR A 305 8.70 -17.96 -9.22
C THR A 305 7.74 -17.50 -10.32
N SER A 306 6.42 -17.62 -10.07
CA SER A 306 5.38 -17.18 -11.00
C SER A 306 4.82 -15.78 -10.67
N VAL A 307 5.25 -15.16 -9.58
CA VAL A 307 4.74 -13.86 -9.14
C VAL A 307 5.21 -12.75 -10.08
N SER A 308 4.29 -11.94 -10.60
CA SER A 308 4.57 -10.95 -11.65
C SER A 308 4.87 -9.54 -11.12
N GLY A 309 4.56 -9.25 -9.86
CA GLY A 309 4.83 -7.96 -9.25
C GLY A 309 6.24 -7.83 -8.66
N PRO A 310 6.64 -6.63 -8.20
CA PRO A 310 7.95 -6.40 -7.58
C PRO A 310 8.09 -7.04 -6.20
N ILE A 311 6.99 -7.46 -5.60
CA ILE A 311 6.96 -8.14 -4.30
C ILE A 311 7.04 -9.64 -4.53
N GLN A 312 8.11 -10.28 -4.05
CA GLN A 312 8.40 -11.69 -4.26
C GLN A 312 8.42 -12.44 -2.91
N PRO A 313 7.34 -13.17 -2.57
CA PRO A 313 7.27 -13.91 -1.31
C PRO A 313 8.00 -15.25 -1.42
N VAL A 314 8.80 -15.61 -0.41
CA VAL A 314 9.37 -16.96 -0.23
C VAL A 314 8.75 -17.59 1.01
N LEU A 315 7.82 -18.50 0.81
CA LEU A 315 7.07 -19.16 1.90
C LEU A 315 7.98 -20.11 2.68
N LEU A 316 8.00 -19.98 4.02
CA LEU A 316 8.81 -20.79 4.94
C LEU A 316 7.96 -21.44 6.05
N GLY A 317 6.67 -21.13 6.12
CA GLY A 317 5.71 -21.75 7.03
C GLY A 317 5.79 -21.21 8.46
N SER A 318 6.89 -21.40 9.18
CA SER A 318 7.01 -21.00 10.59
C SER A 318 7.73 -19.66 10.79
N ASN A 319 7.36 -18.95 11.88
CA ASN A 319 8.03 -17.70 12.26
C ASN A 319 9.54 -17.89 12.49
N GLN A 320 9.92 -19.01 13.10
CA GLN A 320 11.31 -19.32 13.42
C GLN A 320 12.14 -19.52 12.15
N LEU A 321 11.64 -20.29 11.18
CA LEU A 321 12.32 -20.49 9.90
C LEU A 321 12.47 -19.17 9.14
N ALA A 322 11.42 -18.35 9.09
CA ALA A 322 11.49 -17.06 8.42
C ALA A 322 12.50 -16.11 9.08
N THR A 323 12.55 -16.08 10.41
CA THR A 323 13.52 -15.25 11.16
C THR A 323 14.95 -15.74 10.92
N LYS A 324 15.18 -17.08 10.98
CA LYS A 324 16.51 -17.68 10.74
C LYS A 324 16.99 -17.38 9.32
N ALA A 325 16.13 -17.57 8.32
CA ALA A 325 16.46 -17.27 6.92
C ALA A 325 16.78 -15.78 6.70
N SER A 326 15.99 -14.88 7.28
CA SER A 326 16.26 -13.44 7.23
C SER A 326 17.62 -13.09 7.87
N ALA A 327 17.96 -13.69 9.01
CA ALA A 327 19.25 -13.48 9.68
C ALA A 327 20.42 -14.03 8.86
N GLN A 328 20.26 -15.18 8.20
CA GLN A 328 21.27 -15.76 7.31
C GLN A 328 21.50 -14.86 6.08
N LEU A 329 20.45 -14.34 5.43
CA LEU A 329 20.59 -13.40 4.33
C LEU A 329 21.28 -12.11 4.78
N HIS A 330 20.92 -11.62 5.96
CA HIS A 330 21.53 -10.44 6.54
C HIS A 330 23.05 -10.60 6.75
N SER A 331 23.53 -11.77 7.21
CA SER A 331 24.96 -12.05 7.34
C SER A 331 25.71 -12.08 6.00
N LEU A 332 24.99 -12.22 4.88
CA LEU A 332 25.51 -12.11 3.52
C LEU A 332 25.40 -10.69 2.93
N GLY A 333 25.01 -9.71 3.74
CA GLY A 333 24.80 -8.33 3.29
C GLY A 333 23.51 -8.10 2.50
N LEU A 334 22.50 -8.98 2.64
CA LEU A 334 21.20 -8.88 1.96
C LEU A 334 20.11 -8.61 3.00
N ASP A 335 19.52 -7.40 2.98
CA ASP A 335 18.42 -7.06 3.92
C ASP A 335 17.07 -7.51 3.35
N VAL A 336 16.63 -8.69 3.77
CA VAL A 336 15.33 -9.30 3.39
C VAL A 336 14.52 -9.55 4.66
N PRO A 337 13.33 -8.92 4.84
CA PRO A 337 12.56 -9.04 6.05
C PRO A 337 11.80 -10.37 6.14
N ALA A 338 11.72 -10.92 7.36
CA ALA A 338 10.81 -11.99 7.71
C ALA A 338 9.43 -11.43 8.08
N ILE A 339 8.41 -11.83 7.34
CA ILE A 339 7.01 -11.51 7.65
C ILE A 339 6.42 -12.67 8.45
N ARG A 340 5.87 -12.34 9.62
CA ARG A 340 5.43 -13.29 10.65
C ARG A 340 4.01 -12.98 11.10
N THR A 341 3.42 -13.90 11.85
CA THR A 341 2.17 -13.62 12.56
C THR A 341 2.35 -12.42 13.52
N PRO A 342 1.34 -11.56 13.74
CA PRO A 342 -0.03 -11.60 13.20
C PRO A 342 -0.19 -10.92 11.83
N THR A 343 0.87 -10.39 11.21
CA THR A 343 0.80 -9.71 9.89
C THR A 343 0.26 -10.63 8.79
N ILE A 344 0.56 -11.93 8.90
CA ILE A 344 0.09 -12.98 8.01
C ILE A 344 -0.50 -14.14 8.83
N PRO A 345 -1.35 -15.01 8.25
CA PRO A 345 -1.91 -16.15 8.95
C PRO A 345 -0.84 -17.13 9.46
N LYS A 346 -1.18 -17.87 10.52
CA LYS A 346 -0.32 -18.95 11.06
C LYS A 346 0.00 -19.98 9.96
N GLY A 347 1.25 -20.43 9.90
CA GLY A 347 1.71 -21.38 8.88
C GLY A 347 2.06 -20.71 7.53
N ARG A 348 1.99 -19.39 7.43
CA ARG A 348 2.28 -18.65 6.19
C ARG A 348 3.46 -17.69 6.32
N ALA A 349 4.32 -17.88 7.34
CA ALA A 349 5.52 -17.05 7.53
C ALA A 349 6.45 -17.14 6.31
N ARG A 350 7.03 -16.01 5.92
CA ARG A 350 7.76 -15.87 4.66
C ARG A 350 8.85 -14.83 4.75
N LEU A 351 9.78 -14.87 3.82
CA LEU A 351 10.56 -13.71 3.42
C LEU A 351 9.72 -12.88 2.44
N ARG A 352 9.79 -11.56 2.54
CA ARG A 352 9.15 -10.62 1.60
C ARG A 352 10.23 -9.81 0.91
N ILE A 353 10.53 -10.17 -0.30
CA ILE A 353 11.52 -9.49 -1.13
C ILE A 353 10.82 -8.37 -1.90
N SER A 354 11.38 -7.18 -1.88
CA SER A 354 10.96 -6.06 -2.72
C SER A 354 12.04 -5.77 -3.75
N LEU A 355 11.71 -5.94 -5.02
CA LEU A 355 12.59 -5.59 -6.13
C LEU A 355 12.42 -4.11 -6.48
N SER A 356 13.52 -3.46 -6.86
CA SER A 356 13.57 -2.05 -7.23
C SER A 356 14.36 -1.87 -8.52
N ALA A 357 14.05 -0.83 -9.29
CA ALA A 357 14.84 -0.42 -10.46
C ALA A 357 16.31 -0.10 -10.10
N ARG A 358 16.59 0.18 -8.84
CA ARG A 358 17.95 0.44 -8.33
C ARG A 358 18.83 -0.78 -8.24
N HIS A 359 18.24 -1.98 -8.16
CA HIS A 359 19.05 -3.20 -8.08
C HIS A 359 19.76 -3.48 -9.39
N SER A 360 21.05 -3.75 -9.29
CA SER A 360 21.85 -4.25 -10.42
C SER A 360 21.60 -5.74 -10.66
N ASP A 361 21.91 -6.21 -11.85
CA ASP A 361 21.79 -7.63 -12.20
C ASP A 361 22.62 -8.52 -11.28
N LYS A 362 23.81 -8.04 -10.87
CA LYS A 362 24.70 -8.73 -9.92
C LYS A 362 24.02 -8.91 -8.55
N GLU A 363 23.33 -7.88 -8.05
CA GLU A 363 22.62 -7.94 -6.78
C GLU A 363 21.41 -8.90 -6.84
N ILE A 364 20.69 -8.91 -7.96
CA ILE A 364 19.61 -9.89 -8.19
C ILE A 364 20.15 -11.33 -8.24
N GLN A 365 21.27 -11.55 -8.92
CA GLN A 365 21.92 -12.88 -8.96
C GLN A 365 22.41 -13.31 -7.57
N GLN A 366 23.06 -12.41 -6.81
CA GLN A 366 23.51 -12.68 -5.44
C GLN A 366 22.35 -13.06 -4.54
N LEU A 367 21.22 -12.33 -4.59
CA LEU A 367 20.02 -12.65 -3.86
C LEU A 367 19.49 -14.04 -4.24
N SER A 368 19.36 -14.33 -5.52
CA SER A 368 18.81 -15.60 -6.02
C SER A 368 19.65 -16.78 -5.57
N GLN A 369 20.99 -16.69 -5.66
CA GLN A 369 21.92 -17.71 -5.19
C GLN A 369 21.81 -17.93 -3.67
N ALA A 370 21.76 -16.84 -2.89
CA ALA A 370 21.62 -16.92 -1.45
C ALA A 370 20.29 -17.56 -1.02
N LEU A 371 19.20 -17.28 -1.73
CA LEU A 371 17.88 -17.90 -1.48
C LEU A 371 17.87 -19.40 -1.80
N MET A 372 18.54 -19.83 -2.89
CA MET A 372 18.66 -21.24 -3.26
C MET A 372 19.49 -22.04 -2.26
N ALA A 373 20.43 -21.40 -1.58
CA ALA A 373 21.26 -22.01 -0.53
C ALA A 373 20.56 -22.09 0.84
N LEU A 374 19.37 -21.49 1.01
CA LEU A 374 18.60 -21.62 2.25
C LEU A 374 18.13 -23.07 2.44
N PRO A 375 18.09 -23.57 3.69
CA PRO A 375 17.48 -24.86 3.98
C PRO A 375 16.04 -24.91 3.45
N LYS A 376 15.73 -25.95 2.68
CA LYS A 376 14.35 -26.19 2.21
C LYS A 376 13.45 -26.46 3.43
N ALA A 377 12.26 -25.86 3.43
CA ALA A 377 11.27 -26.00 4.51
C ALA A 377 10.69 -27.42 4.59
#